data_b1cd6d849cb4cc10b60d7b98519444e0
#
_entry.id   b1cd6d849cb4cc10b60d7b98519444e0
#
_cell.length_a   1.000
_cell.length_b   1.000
_cell.length_c   1.000
_cell.angle_alpha   90.00
_cell.angle_beta   90.00
_cell.angle_gamma   90.00
#
_symmetry.space_group_name_H-M   'P 1'
#
loop_
_entity.id
_entity.type
_entity.pdbx_description
1 polymer ?
#
loop_
_entity_poly.entity_id
_entity_poly.type
_entity_poly.pdbx_seq_one_letter_code
_entity_poly.pdbx_strand_id
1 'polypeptide(L)'
;MMRFSRKLAFTAIALFAWCGAALAEPLKIGYSDWPGWVAWEVAIEKGWFDEAGVEVSFEWFDYVASMDAFAAGQIDAVAMTNGDALVTGATGAKSVMILVNDYSNGNDMVIARRGIDSVADLKGKKVGVEIGFVGHLLLLDALSQAGLSETDVELINVPTNETPQVLASGEVDAIVAWQPNSGMALSLVPGSTRIASSADQPGLIYDVLAVNPSSLAERRAEWTKVVQVWYRVVDYFFDPATREDAIAIMASRVDLPPAEYATFVDGTRILKLDEAKAYFEKKDGFGSLFGSSAISDRFNLDNAVYTEAQDIDSYVDSSITLGM
;
A
#
# COMPACT_ATOMS: atom_id res chain seq x y z
N MET A 1 55.95 56.02 -48.86
CA MET A 1 55.00 56.03 -47.72
C MET A 1 53.78 55.25 -48.05
N MET A 2 53.72 53.93 -47.68
CA MET A 2 52.61 53.07 -47.94
C MET A 2 51.83 52.86 -46.64
N ARG A 3 50.53 53.24 -46.60
CA ARG A 3 49.64 53.06 -45.48
C ARG A 3 48.96 51.69 -45.65
N PHE A 4 49.20 50.75 -44.75
CA PHE A 4 48.48 49.49 -44.64
C PHE A 4 47.22 49.67 -43.77
N SER A 5 46.05 49.50 -44.35
CA SER A 5 44.79 49.44 -43.64
C SER A 5 44.51 47.98 -43.19
N ARG A 6 44.52 47.78 -41.87
CA ARG A 6 44.09 46.52 -41.25
C ARG A 6 42.56 46.54 -41.14
N LYS A 7 41.88 45.64 -41.89
CA LYS A 7 40.46 45.34 -41.66
C LYS A 7 40.36 44.31 -40.55
N LEU A 8 39.78 44.67 -39.41
CA LEU A 8 39.36 43.70 -38.38
C LEU A 8 38.03 43.05 -38.84
N ALA A 9 38.08 41.75 -39.05
CA ALA A 9 36.87 40.94 -39.20
C ALA A 9 36.39 40.50 -37.81
N PHE A 10 35.21 40.98 -37.39
CA PHE A 10 34.50 40.49 -36.21
C PHE A 10 33.76 39.20 -36.58
N THR A 11 34.28 38.07 -36.11
CA THR A 11 33.53 36.79 -36.17
C THR A 11 32.59 36.72 -34.99
N ALA A 12 31.29 36.88 -35.24
CA ALA A 12 30.27 36.67 -34.23
C ALA A 12 30.10 35.16 -34.02
N ILE A 13 30.53 34.67 -32.86
CA ILE A 13 30.26 33.28 -32.40
C ILE A 13 28.85 33.31 -31.82
N ALA A 14 27.89 32.73 -32.54
CA ALA A 14 26.56 32.45 -32.03
C ALA A 14 26.63 31.23 -31.08
N LEU A 15 26.59 31.51 -29.77
CA LEU A 15 26.35 30.44 -28.78
C LEU A 15 24.90 29.96 -28.91
N PHE A 16 24.71 28.81 -29.52
CA PHE A 16 23.47 28.03 -29.39
C PHE A 16 23.45 27.45 -27.97
N ALA A 17 22.69 28.08 -27.08
CA ALA A 17 22.31 27.48 -25.82
C ALA A 17 21.37 26.28 -26.13
N TRP A 18 21.92 25.08 -26.12
CA TRP A 18 21.15 23.85 -26.17
C TRP A 18 20.52 23.70 -24.77
N CYS A 19 19.28 24.21 -24.60
CA CYS A 19 18.43 23.80 -23.49
C CYS A 19 18.09 22.32 -23.72
N GLY A 20 18.98 21.43 -23.28
CA GLY A 20 18.59 20.06 -23.05
C GLY A 20 17.46 20.08 -22.00
N ALA A 21 16.23 19.74 -22.38
CA ALA A 21 15.21 19.41 -21.42
C ALA A 21 15.81 18.28 -20.57
N ALA A 22 16.16 18.57 -19.31
CA ALA A 22 16.44 17.51 -18.36
C ALA A 22 15.17 16.64 -18.34
N LEU A 23 15.28 15.39 -18.79
CA LEU A 23 14.21 14.44 -18.59
C LEU A 23 14.00 14.38 -17.07
N ALA A 24 12.76 14.61 -16.64
CA ALA A 24 12.43 14.46 -15.23
C ALA A 24 12.74 12.99 -14.84
N GLU A 25 13.31 12.79 -13.68
CA GLU A 25 13.50 11.41 -13.19
C GLU A 25 12.15 10.70 -13.10
N PRO A 26 12.09 9.37 -13.36
CA PRO A 26 10.87 8.61 -13.18
C PRO A 26 10.26 8.79 -11.79
N LEU A 27 8.93 8.82 -11.69
CA LEU A 27 8.25 8.72 -10.40
C LEU A 27 8.56 7.35 -9.79
N LYS A 28 9.10 7.32 -8.59
CA LYS A 28 9.44 6.07 -7.90
C LYS A 28 8.33 5.69 -6.92
N ILE A 29 7.76 4.51 -7.11
CA ILE A 29 6.66 3.98 -6.30
C ILE A 29 7.09 2.68 -5.65
N GLY A 30 7.13 2.66 -4.31
CA GLY A 30 7.37 1.44 -3.54
C GLY A 30 6.07 0.63 -3.36
N TYR A 31 6.16 -0.70 -3.46
CA TYR A 31 5.05 -1.61 -3.23
C TYR A 31 5.55 -2.97 -2.78
N SER A 32 4.64 -3.81 -2.28
CA SER A 32 4.94 -5.16 -1.78
C SER A 32 3.91 -6.19 -2.28
N ASP A 33 3.87 -7.35 -1.65
CA ASP A 33 3.15 -8.55 -2.08
C ASP A 33 1.63 -8.52 -1.88
N TRP A 34 1.05 -7.45 -1.33
CA TRP A 34 -0.41 -7.33 -1.19
C TRP A 34 -1.13 -7.46 -2.54
N PRO A 35 -2.16 -8.31 -2.67
CA PRO A 35 -2.81 -8.59 -3.96
C PRO A 35 -3.35 -7.34 -4.66
N GLY A 36 -3.87 -6.36 -3.92
CA GLY A 36 -4.35 -5.11 -4.48
C GLY A 36 -3.23 -4.25 -5.09
N TRP A 37 -2.05 -4.25 -4.49
CA TRP A 37 -0.90 -3.49 -5.02
C TRP A 37 -0.19 -4.23 -6.16
N VAL A 38 -0.16 -5.56 -6.11
CA VAL A 38 0.39 -6.37 -7.21
C VAL A 38 -0.39 -6.17 -8.51
N ALA A 39 -1.63 -5.66 -8.46
CA ALA A 39 -2.40 -5.32 -9.65
C ALA A 39 -1.71 -4.26 -10.54
N TRP A 40 -0.79 -3.43 -10.02
CA TRP A 40 0.03 -2.52 -10.82
C TRP A 40 0.88 -3.24 -11.88
N GLU A 41 1.23 -4.51 -11.65
CA GLU A 41 1.99 -5.32 -12.61
C GLU A 41 1.30 -5.44 -13.97
N VAL A 42 -0.03 -5.38 -14.00
CA VAL A 42 -0.78 -5.37 -15.26
C VAL A 42 -0.42 -4.15 -16.11
N ALA A 43 -0.34 -2.97 -15.50
CA ALA A 43 0.05 -1.76 -16.21
C ALA A 43 1.53 -1.76 -16.62
N ILE A 44 2.39 -2.32 -15.77
CA ILE A 44 3.84 -2.44 -16.03
C ILE A 44 4.06 -3.37 -17.22
N GLU A 45 3.52 -4.59 -17.18
CA GLU A 45 3.66 -5.60 -18.23
C GLU A 45 3.07 -5.14 -19.58
N LYS A 46 1.96 -4.41 -19.53
CA LYS A 46 1.30 -3.88 -20.73
C LYS A 46 1.91 -2.58 -21.25
N GLY A 47 2.87 -1.96 -20.56
CA GLY A 47 3.50 -0.70 -20.97
C GLY A 47 2.57 0.52 -20.92
N TRP A 48 1.55 0.51 -20.06
CA TRP A 48 0.52 1.56 -20.06
C TRP A 48 0.99 2.90 -19.50
N PHE A 49 2.06 2.92 -18.73
CA PHE A 49 2.67 4.17 -18.27
C PHE A 49 3.34 4.91 -19.42
N ASP A 50 4.04 4.18 -20.30
CA ASP A 50 4.64 4.75 -21.52
C ASP A 50 3.55 5.30 -22.47
N GLU A 51 2.46 4.55 -22.65
CA GLU A 51 1.31 4.99 -23.46
C GLU A 51 0.66 6.26 -22.89
N ALA A 52 0.62 6.40 -21.55
CA ALA A 52 0.12 7.58 -20.87
C ALA A 52 1.12 8.76 -20.91
N GLY A 53 2.36 8.51 -21.32
CA GLY A 53 3.44 9.49 -21.34
C GLY A 53 3.80 9.95 -19.92
N VAL A 54 3.97 9.02 -19.00
CA VAL A 54 4.50 9.24 -17.66
C VAL A 54 5.55 8.18 -17.37
N GLU A 55 6.74 8.61 -16.95
CA GLU A 55 7.81 7.71 -16.57
C GLU A 55 7.66 7.34 -15.09
N VAL A 56 7.53 6.04 -14.80
CA VAL A 56 7.35 5.49 -13.46
C VAL A 56 8.30 4.32 -13.25
N SER A 57 8.90 4.24 -12.08
CA SER A 57 9.66 3.08 -11.60
C SER A 57 8.94 2.48 -10.41
N PHE A 58 8.47 1.25 -10.55
CA PHE A 58 7.92 0.48 -9.43
C PHE A 58 9.04 -0.32 -8.77
N GLU A 59 9.22 -0.12 -7.46
CA GLU A 59 10.27 -0.74 -6.68
C GLU A 59 9.66 -1.69 -5.64
N TRP A 60 10.10 -2.95 -5.68
CA TRP A 60 9.63 -3.98 -4.77
C TRP A 60 10.36 -3.95 -3.44
N PHE A 61 9.60 -4.00 -2.35
CA PHE A 61 10.11 -4.01 -0.98
C PHE A 61 9.35 -5.03 -0.13
N ASP A 62 9.96 -5.44 0.98
CA ASP A 62 9.19 -5.88 2.14
C ASP A 62 8.40 -4.69 2.68
N TYR A 63 7.21 -4.93 3.24
CA TYR A 63 6.23 -3.88 3.47
C TYR A 63 6.78 -2.69 4.28
N VAL A 64 7.30 -2.93 5.50
CA VAL A 64 7.84 -1.85 6.35
C VAL A 64 9.06 -1.18 5.71
N ALA A 65 9.89 -1.94 4.99
CA ALA A 65 11.03 -1.38 4.29
C ALA A 65 10.63 -0.37 3.19
N SER A 66 9.45 -0.51 2.58
CA SER A 66 8.93 0.48 1.61
C SER A 66 8.62 1.82 2.29
N MET A 67 8.08 1.79 3.49
CA MET A 67 7.80 3.00 4.30
C MET A 67 9.09 3.66 4.79
N ASP A 68 10.10 2.87 5.16
CA ASP A 68 11.44 3.38 5.51
C ASP A 68 12.11 4.06 4.31
N ALA A 69 12.01 3.47 3.12
CA ALA A 69 12.52 4.06 1.88
C ALA A 69 11.79 5.38 1.54
N PHE A 70 10.47 5.43 1.76
CA PHE A 70 9.68 6.66 1.61
C PHE A 70 10.11 7.73 2.62
N ALA A 71 10.25 7.38 3.88
CA ALA A 71 10.70 8.27 4.94
C ALA A 71 12.10 8.82 4.69
N ALA A 72 12.97 8.02 4.09
CA ALA A 72 14.32 8.43 3.68
C ALA A 72 14.34 9.27 2.38
N GLY A 73 13.18 9.51 1.73
CA GLY A 73 13.08 10.26 0.47
C GLY A 73 13.70 9.53 -0.72
N GLN A 74 13.80 8.20 -0.67
CA GLN A 74 14.35 7.38 -1.77
C GLN A 74 13.31 7.11 -2.86
N ILE A 75 12.03 7.15 -2.50
CA ILE A 75 10.87 6.98 -3.38
C ILE A 75 9.88 8.13 -3.20
N ASP A 76 9.10 8.41 -4.25
CA ASP A 76 8.12 9.51 -4.30
C ASP A 76 6.77 9.15 -3.70
N ALA A 77 6.43 7.88 -3.76
CA ALA A 77 5.17 7.33 -3.24
C ALA A 77 5.34 5.90 -2.77
N VAL A 78 4.41 5.46 -1.94
CA VAL A 78 4.36 4.08 -1.44
C VAL A 78 2.92 3.59 -1.41
N ALA A 79 2.73 2.33 -1.82
CA ALA A 79 1.49 1.60 -1.61
C ALA A 79 1.48 1.08 -0.16
N MET A 80 0.57 1.60 0.65
CA MET A 80 0.44 1.24 2.08
C MET A 80 -1.01 1.39 2.54
N THR A 81 -1.28 0.98 3.78
CA THR A 81 -2.62 1.16 4.34
C THR A 81 -2.86 2.60 4.79
N ASN A 82 -4.13 2.99 4.89
CA ASN A 82 -4.49 4.32 5.40
C ASN A 82 -4.05 4.52 6.85
N GLY A 83 -4.08 3.47 7.68
CA GLY A 83 -3.59 3.51 9.06
C GLY A 83 -2.09 3.72 9.13
N ASP A 84 -1.33 3.01 8.30
CA ASP A 84 0.13 3.11 8.27
C ASP A 84 0.64 4.41 7.65
N ALA A 85 -0.16 5.05 6.77
CA ALA A 85 0.11 6.40 6.32
C ALA A 85 0.11 7.42 7.48
N LEU A 86 -0.76 7.23 8.47
CA LEU A 86 -0.78 8.06 9.69
C LEU A 86 0.41 7.75 10.60
N VAL A 87 0.75 6.46 10.78
CA VAL A 87 1.92 6.04 11.58
C VAL A 87 3.20 6.62 10.99
N THR A 88 3.41 6.46 9.68
CA THR A 88 4.56 6.99 8.96
C THR A 88 4.62 8.53 9.06
N GLY A 89 3.46 9.18 8.94
CA GLY A 89 3.34 10.64 9.10
C GLY A 89 3.66 11.13 10.50
N ALA A 90 3.22 10.42 11.54
CA ALA A 90 3.49 10.73 12.94
C ALA A 90 4.99 10.64 13.28
N THR A 91 5.75 9.83 12.53
CA THR A 91 7.23 9.75 12.66
C THR A 91 7.96 10.79 11.83
N GLY A 92 7.24 11.67 11.11
CA GLY A 92 7.79 12.80 10.35
C GLY A 92 7.81 12.61 8.83
N ALA A 93 7.42 11.46 8.30
CA ALA A 93 7.35 11.18 6.87
C ALA A 93 5.90 11.26 6.36
N LYS A 94 5.33 12.47 6.41
CA LYS A 94 3.95 12.72 5.99
C LYS A 94 3.75 12.44 4.50
N SER A 95 2.65 11.76 4.19
CA SER A 95 2.19 11.49 2.83
C SER A 95 0.79 12.06 2.58
N VAL A 96 0.35 12.04 1.32
CA VAL A 96 -1.01 12.38 0.89
C VAL A 96 -1.58 11.22 0.09
N MET A 97 -2.66 10.63 0.58
CA MET A 97 -3.40 9.55 -0.09
C MET A 97 -4.20 10.13 -1.26
N ILE A 98 -3.84 9.78 -2.49
CA ILE A 98 -4.46 10.28 -3.71
C ILE A 98 -5.34 9.27 -4.44
N LEU A 99 -5.21 7.99 -4.07
CA LEU A 99 -5.92 6.86 -4.64
C LEU A 99 -6.26 5.86 -3.54
N VAL A 100 -7.47 5.30 -3.58
CA VAL A 100 -7.82 4.07 -2.87
C VAL A 100 -7.80 2.94 -3.89
N ASN A 101 -6.87 2.02 -3.73
CA ASN A 101 -6.73 0.86 -4.60
C ASN A 101 -7.86 -0.16 -4.33
N ASP A 102 -8.01 -0.48 -3.06
CA ASP A 102 -8.92 -1.51 -2.57
C ASP A 102 -9.13 -1.35 -1.05
N TYR A 103 -9.86 -2.28 -0.47
CA TYR A 103 -9.84 -2.54 0.96
C TYR A 103 -9.76 -4.05 1.23
N SER A 104 -9.12 -4.41 2.33
CA SER A 104 -9.03 -5.80 2.77
C SER A 104 -10.39 -6.33 3.22
N ASN A 105 -10.76 -7.50 2.71
CA ASN A 105 -12.04 -8.16 3.01
C ASN A 105 -11.85 -9.66 3.21
N GLY A 106 -10.93 -10.03 4.10
CA GLY A 106 -10.67 -11.39 4.49
C GLY A 106 -9.24 -11.88 4.28
N ASN A 107 -8.38 -11.12 3.63
CA ASN A 107 -6.99 -11.49 3.35
C ASN A 107 -6.03 -11.19 4.50
N ASP A 108 -6.31 -10.13 5.28
CA ASP A 108 -5.64 -9.95 6.57
C ASP A 108 -6.29 -10.86 7.60
N MET A 109 -5.50 -11.70 8.27
CA MET A 109 -5.98 -12.76 9.13
C MET A 109 -5.19 -12.86 10.43
N VAL A 110 -5.90 -13.17 11.50
CA VAL A 110 -5.30 -13.76 12.70
C VAL A 110 -5.40 -15.29 12.57
N ILE A 111 -4.26 -15.95 12.51
CA ILE A 111 -4.14 -17.39 12.30
C ILE A 111 -3.53 -18.02 13.55
N ALA A 112 -4.21 -19.03 14.09
CA ALA A 112 -3.78 -19.70 15.31
C ALA A 112 -3.51 -21.18 15.07
N ARG A 113 -2.64 -21.75 15.90
CA ARG A 113 -2.34 -23.18 15.92
C ARG A 113 -3.55 -23.98 16.42
N ARG A 114 -3.55 -25.26 16.11
CA ARG A 114 -4.55 -26.21 16.60
C ARG A 114 -4.79 -26.08 18.10
N GLY A 115 -6.05 -26.01 18.49
CA GLY A 115 -6.49 -25.91 19.89
C GLY A 115 -6.70 -24.47 20.38
N ILE A 116 -6.59 -23.50 19.47
CA ILE A 116 -6.97 -22.11 19.65
C ILE A 116 -8.04 -21.85 18.58
N ASP A 117 -9.30 -21.84 18.98
CA ASP A 117 -10.41 -21.84 18.06
C ASP A 117 -11.12 -20.48 17.98
N SER A 118 -10.73 -19.54 18.86
CA SER A 118 -11.27 -18.18 18.90
C SER A 118 -10.25 -17.17 19.38
N VAL A 119 -10.50 -15.89 19.15
CA VAL A 119 -9.66 -14.79 19.65
C VAL A 119 -9.61 -14.78 21.19
N ALA A 120 -10.69 -15.20 21.88
CA ALA A 120 -10.71 -15.29 23.33
C ALA A 120 -9.70 -16.31 23.89
N ASP A 121 -9.34 -17.33 23.12
CA ASP A 121 -8.35 -18.34 23.50
C ASP A 121 -6.88 -17.84 23.40
N LEU A 122 -6.69 -16.63 22.84
CA LEU A 122 -5.37 -15.99 22.78
C LEU A 122 -4.89 -15.48 24.14
N LYS A 123 -5.73 -15.45 25.17
CA LYS A 123 -5.32 -14.97 26.48
C LYS A 123 -4.11 -15.75 27.03
N GLY A 124 -3.01 -15.01 27.30
CA GLY A 124 -1.74 -15.57 27.76
C GLY A 124 -0.92 -16.28 26.67
N LYS A 125 -1.28 -16.10 25.39
CA LYS A 125 -0.60 -16.70 24.24
C LYS A 125 0.39 -15.74 23.61
N LYS A 126 1.36 -16.32 22.88
CA LYS A 126 2.33 -15.58 22.07
C LYS A 126 1.76 -15.35 20.67
N VAL A 127 1.74 -14.10 20.23
CA VAL A 127 1.25 -13.71 18.91
C VAL A 127 2.38 -13.00 18.14
N GLY A 128 2.77 -13.57 17.02
CA GLY A 128 3.72 -12.97 16.08
C GLY A 128 3.01 -11.95 15.19
N VAL A 129 3.47 -10.71 15.20
CA VAL A 129 2.86 -9.61 14.43
C VAL A 129 3.89 -8.52 14.17
N GLU A 130 3.75 -7.80 13.05
CA GLU A 130 4.48 -6.56 12.80
C GLU A 130 3.93 -5.44 13.68
N ILE A 131 4.61 -5.19 14.82
CA ILE A 131 4.14 -4.28 15.86
C ILE A 131 4.13 -2.83 15.35
N GLY A 132 3.01 -2.13 15.58
CA GLY A 132 2.83 -0.72 15.23
C GLY A 132 2.22 -0.48 13.84
N PHE A 133 2.01 -1.53 13.05
CA PHE A 133 1.47 -1.45 11.67
C PHE A 133 0.13 -2.19 11.52
N VAL A 134 -0.34 -2.33 10.29
CA VAL A 134 -1.68 -2.85 9.97
C VAL A 134 -2.05 -4.17 10.65
N GLY A 135 -1.11 -5.12 10.74
CA GLY A 135 -1.36 -6.39 11.43
C GLY A 135 -1.64 -6.19 12.92
N HIS A 136 -0.95 -5.25 13.56
CA HIS A 136 -1.18 -4.89 14.96
C HIS A 136 -2.57 -4.25 15.14
N LEU A 137 -2.97 -3.34 14.25
CA LEU A 137 -4.31 -2.76 14.24
C LEU A 137 -5.39 -3.85 14.17
N LEU A 138 -5.27 -4.81 13.23
CA LEU A 138 -6.23 -5.91 13.09
C LEU A 138 -6.30 -6.76 14.35
N LEU A 139 -5.14 -7.11 14.95
CA LEU A 139 -5.08 -7.92 16.15
C LEU A 139 -5.78 -7.25 17.33
N LEU A 140 -5.47 -5.98 17.57
CA LEU A 140 -6.04 -5.26 18.70
C LEU A 140 -7.53 -5.00 18.53
N ASP A 141 -8.00 -4.75 17.31
CA ASP A 141 -9.45 -4.69 17.01
C ASP A 141 -10.12 -6.03 17.34
N ALA A 142 -9.55 -7.15 16.88
CA ALA A 142 -10.08 -8.48 17.15
C ALA A 142 -10.06 -8.81 18.67
N LEU A 143 -8.98 -8.48 19.38
CA LEU A 143 -8.89 -8.65 20.83
C LEU A 143 -9.97 -7.84 21.56
N SER A 144 -10.14 -6.56 21.19
CA SER A 144 -11.15 -5.68 21.76
C SER A 144 -12.57 -6.23 21.59
N GLN A 145 -12.89 -6.77 20.41
CA GLN A 145 -14.20 -7.41 20.16
C GLN A 145 -14.41 -8.67 20.98
N ALA A 146 -13.32 -9.37 21.35
CA ALA A 146 -13.36 -10.53 22.25
C ALA A 146 -13.32 -10.15 23.74
N GLY A 147 -13.29 -8.87 24.09
CA GLY A 147 -13.19 -8.38 25.46
C GLY A 147 -11.80 -8.53 26.07
N LEU A 148 -10.79 -8.67 25.24
CA LEU A 148 -9.38 -8.71 25.59
C LEU A 148 -8.69 -7.39 25.23
N SER A 149 -7.46 -7.22 25.75
CA SER A 149 -6.56 -6.11 25.44
C SER A 149 -5.19 -6.63 25.03
N GLU A 150 -4.33 -5.76 24.54
CA GLU A 150 -2.95 -6.09 24.22
C GLU A 150 -2.20 -6.75 25.40
N THR A 151 -2.48 -6.30 26.63
CA THR A 151 -1.84 -6.85 27.84
C THR A 151 -2.28 -8.28 28.18
N ASP A 152 -3.31 -8.80 27.51
CA ASP A 152 -3.76 -10.19 27.67
C ASP A 152 -2.97 -11.18 26.80
N VAL A 153 -2.11 -10.72 25.91
CA VAL A 153 -1.28 -11.52 24.98
C VAL A 153 0.21 -11.12 25.11
N GLU A 154 1.11 -11.99 24.69
CA GLU A 154 2.53 -11.67 24.53
C GLU A 154 2.83 -11.41 23.05
N LEU A 155 3.09 -10.15 22.68
CA LEU A 155 3.43 -9.80 21.31
C LEU A 155 4.90 -10.10 21.02
N ILE A 156 5.15 -10.75 19.89
CA ILE A 156 6.48 -10.99 19.32
C ILE A 156 6.54 -10.22 17.99
N ASN A 157 7.49 -9.30 17.88
CA ASN A 157 7.66 -8.55 16.64
C ASN A 157 8.23 -9.44 15.53
N VAL A 158 7.45 -9.68 14.49
CA VAL A 158 7.79 -10.55 13.36
C VAL A 158 7.39 -9.86 12.06
N PRO A 159 8.33 -9.65 11.11
CA PRO A 159 7.98 -9.19 9.78
C PRO A 159 6.96 -10.13 9.12
N THR A 160 5.99 -9.58 8.41
CA THR A 160 4.86 -10.37 7.89
C THR A 160 5.30 -11.53 7.00
N ASN A 161 6.32 -11.33 6.17
CA ASN A 161 6.89 -12.37 5.29
C ASN A 161 7.58 -13.52 6.06
N GLU A 162 7.93 -13.34 7.34
CA GLU A 162 8.53 -14.36 8.21
C GLU A 162 7.50 -15.10 9.07
N THR A 163 6.30 -14.55 9.22
CA THR A 163 5.25 -15.10 10.11
C THR A 163 4.88 -16.56 9.83
N PRO A 164 4.82 -17.05 8.56
CA PRO A 164 4.51 -18.46 8.30
C PRO A 164 5.52 -19.43 8.91
N GLN A 165 6.80 -19.12 8.81
CA GLN A 165 7.90 -19.93 9.33
C GLN A 165 7.97 -19.87 10.86
N VAL A 166 7.71 -18.68 11.44
CA VAL A 166 7.67 -18.50 12.89
C VAL A 166 6.51 -19.28 13.52
N LEU A 167 5.31 -19.27 12.87
CA LEU A 167 4.21 -20.12 13.30
C LEU A 167 4.57 -21.61 13.18
N ALA A 168 5.19 -22.02 12.07
CA ALA A 168 5.57 -23.40 11.83
C ALA A 168 6.62 -23.91 12.82
N SER A 169 7.56 -23.07 13.26
CA SER A 169 8.58 -23.44 14.27
C SER A 169 7.99 -23.73 15.65
N GLY A 170 6.80 -23.18 15.96
CA GLY A 170 6.16 -23.29 17.28
C GLY A 170 6.65 -22.23 18.27
N GLU A 171 7.37 -21.23 17.84
CA GLU A 171 7.84 -20.13 18.66
C GLU A 171 6.69 -19.24 19.14
N VAL A 172 5.63 -19.14 18.32
CA VAL A 172 4.39 -18.42 18.63
C VAL A 172 3.18 -19.34 18.54
N ASP A 173 2.10 -18.97 19.21
CA ASP A 173 0.81 -19.67 19.24
C ASP A 173 -0.12 -19.23 18.10
N ALA A 174 0.00 -17.97 17.69
CA ALA A 174 -0.74 -17.36 16.60
C ALA A 174 0.11 -16.31 15.88
N ILE A 175 -0.32 -15.94 14.68
CA ILE A 175 0.28 -14.85 13.89
C ILE A 175 -0.81 -13.94 13.33
N VAL A 176 -0.39 -12.75 12.93
CA VAL A 176 -1.16 -11.90 12.03
C VAL A 176 -0.40 -11.75 10.72
N ALA A 177 -1.09 -11.99 9.62
CA ALA A 177 -0.52 -11.89 8.30
C ALA A 177 -1.60 -11.64 7.24
N TRP A 178 -1.19 -11.12 6.10
CA TRP A 178 -2.02 -11.01 4.90
C TRP A 178 -1.56 -11.98 3.79
N GLN A 179 -2.40 -12.12 2.74
CA GLN A 179 -2.03 -12.92 1.57
C GLN A 179 -0.85 -12.30 0.80
N PRO A 180 0.10 -13.13 0.33
CA PRO A 180 0.09 -14.63 0.31
C PRO A 180 0.53 -15.29 1.63
N ASN A 181 1.10 -14.54 2.58
CA ASN A 181 1.72 -15.10 3.80
C ASN A 181 0.71 -15.82 4.70
N SER A 182 -0.52 -15.29 4.83
CA SER A 182 -1.58 -15.95 5.59
C SER A 182 -1.95 -17.32 5.00
N GLY A 183 -2.05 -17.43 3.68
CA GLY A 183 -2.29 -18.70 2.99
C GLY A 183 -1.13 -19.70 3.17
N MET A 184 0.10 -19.19 3.08
CA MET A 184 1.30 -20.01 3.33
C MET A 184 1.30 -20.56 4.76
N ALA A 185 0.97 -19.76 5.76
CA ALA A 185 0.92 -20.21 7.16
C ALA A 185 -0.12 -21.31 7.37
N LEU A 186 -1.32 -21.17 6.79
CA LEU A 186 -2.37 -22.19 6.84
C LEU A 186 -1.94 -23.50 6.17
N SER A 187 -1.13 -23.43 5.12
CA SER A 187 -0.59 -24.59 4.41
C SER A 187 0.55 -25.26 5.17
N LEU A 188 1.45 -24.49 5.78
CA LEU A 188 2.63 -25.01 6.47
C LEU A 188 2.32 -25.61 7.83
N VAL A 189 1.25 -25.18 8.50
CA VAL A 189 0.91 -25.60 9.86
C VAL A 189 -0.39 -26.41 9.88
N PRO A 190 -0.32 -27.74 9.81
CA PRO A 190 -1.51 -28.60 9.78
C PRO A 190 -2.41 -28.41 11.01
N GLY A 191 -3.66 -28.06 10.75
CA GLY A 191 -4.66 -27.82 11.78
C GLY A 191 -4.64 -26.40 12.36
N SER A 192 -3.82 -25.50 11.83
CA SER A 192 -4.00 -24.06 12.06
C SER A 192 -5.30 -23.58 11.43
N THR A 193 -5.87 -22.53 11.98
CA THR A 193 -7.13 -21.96 11.51
C THR A 193 -7.13 -20.43 11.62
N ARG A 194 -7.86 -19.79 10.73
CA ARG A 194 -8.18 -18.37 10.86
C ARG A 194 -9.21 -18.19 11.96
N ILE A 195 -8.88 -17.37 12.97
CA ILE A 195 -9.75 -17.07 14.11
C ILE A 195 -10.35 -15.65 14.04
N ALA A 196 -9.79 -14.77 13.22
CA ALA A 196 -10.34 -13.47 12.85
C ALA A 196 -9.80 -13.03 11.49
N SER A 197 -10.44 -12.07 10.85
CA SER A 197 -9.97 -11.46 9.60
C SER A 197 -10.56 -10.07 9.37
N SER A 198 -10.01 -9.35 8.39
CA SER A 198 -10.51 -8.06 7.93
C SER A 198 -11.96 -8.08 7.41
N ALA A 199 -12.49 -9.26 7.05
CA ALA A 199 -13.91 -9.42 6.68
C ALA A 199 -14.88 -9.21 7.87
N ASP A 200 -14.38 -9.28 9.10
CA ASP A 200 -15.18 -9.05 10.30
C ASP A 200 -15.46 -7.54 10.49
N GLN A 201 -14.60 -6.68 9.91
CA GLN A 201 -14.72 -5.22 9.91
C GLN A 201 -14.36 -4.62 8.53
N PRO A 202 -15.22 -4.79 7.49
CA PRO A 202 -14.94 -4.25 6.15
C PRO A 202 -14.72 -2.74 6.17
N GLY A 203 -13.60 -2.28 5.61
CA GLY A 203 -13.20 -0.87 5.57
C GLY A 203 -12.40 -0.40 6.81
N LEU A 204 -12.01 -1.31 7.70
CA LEU A 204 -10.99 -1.04 8.71
C LEU A 204 -9.63 -0.75 8.04
N ILE A 205 -9.31 -1.49 6.99
CA ILE A 205 -8.04 -1.44 6.27
C ILE A 205 -8.32 -1.06 4.81
N TYR A 206 -8.02 0.20 4.46
CA TYR A 206 -7.97 0.67 3.08
C TYR A 206 -6.53 0.66 2.58
N ASP A 207 -6.34 0.20 1.36
CA ASP A 207 -5.08 0.20 0.65
C ASP A 207 -5.02 1.39 -0.29
N VAL A 208 -3.98 2.19 -0.18
CA VAL A 208 -3.89 3.50 -0.82
C VAL A 208 -2.55 3.70 -1.53
N LEU A 209 -2.53 4.59 -2.51
CA LEU A 209 -1.30 5.19 -3.00
C LEU A 209 -1.07 6.50 -2.24
N ALA A 210 -0.04 6.51 -1.41
CA ALA A 210 0.35 7.62 -0.57
C ALA A 210 1.60 8.30 -1.14
N VAL A 211 1.50 9.58 -1.46
CA VAL A 211 2.49 10.35 -2.23
C VAL A 211 3.16 11.39 -1.34
N ASN A 212 4.44 11.63 -1.55
CA ASN A 212 5.16 12.73 -0.92
C ASN A 212 4.51 14.07 -1.30
N PRO A 213 4.19 14.94 -0.32
CA PRO A 213 3.49 16.20 -0.58
C PRO A 213 4.21 17.11 -1.60
N SER A 214 5.56 17.17 -1.58
CA SER A 214 6.35 17.97 -2.53
C SER A 214 6.24 17.39 -3.94
N SER A 215 6.42 16.07 -4.10
CA SER A 215 6.27 15.38 -5.38
C SER A 215 4.86 15.56 -5.95
N LEU A 216 3.82 15.49 -5.09
CA LEU A 216 2.44 15.74 -5.51
C LEU A 216 2.24 17.17 -6.00
N ALA A 217 2.78 18.17 -5.29
CA ALA A 217 2.65 19.57 -5.66
C ALA A 217 3.38 19.91 -6.98
N GLU A 218 4.59 19.40 -7.16
CA GLU A 218 5.45 19.67 -8.30
C GLU A 218 5.06 18.89 -9.55
N ARG A 219 4.56 17.64 -9.38
CA ARG A 219 4.33 16.66 -10.46
C ARG A 219 2.88 16.20 -10.55
N ARG A 220 1.92 17.05 -10.13
CA ARG A 220 0.49 16.71 -10.06
C ARG A 220 -0.08 16.13 -11.35
N ALA A 221 0.31 16.66 -12.51
CA ALA A 221 -0.15 16.17 -13.81
C ALA A 221 0.29 14.73 -14.10
N GLU A 222 1.49 14.35 -13.63
CA GLU A 222 2.01 12.99 -13.76
C GLU A 222 1.29 12.05 -12.80
N TRP A 223 1.08 12.45 -11.54
CA TRP A 223 0.28 11.68 -10.58
C TRP A 223 -1.17 11.47 -11.05
N THR A 224 -1.75 12.46 -11.73
CA THR A 224 -3.07 12.29 -12.35
C THR A 224 -3.06 11.17 -13.40
N LYS A 225 -2.01 11.08 -14.23
CA LYS A 225 -1.85 10.01 -15.22
C LYS A 225 -1.67 8.65 -14.54
N VAL A 226 -0.90 8.58 -13.45
CA VAL A 226 -0.74 7.34 -12.66
C VAL A 226 -2.08 6.83 -12.16
N VAL A 227 -2.92 7.71 -11.60
CA VAL A 227 -4.27 7.33 -11.13
C VAL A 227 -5.18 6.93 -12.31
N GLN A 228 -5.07 7.57 -13.48
CA GLN A 228 -5.80 7.17 -14.70
C GLN A 228 -5.38 5.76 -15.16
N VAL A 229 -4.09 5.46 -15.13
CA VAL A 229 -3.58 4.13 -15.47
C VAL A 229 -4.10 3.08 -14.47
N TRP A 230 -4.21 3.41 -13.18
CA TRP A 230 -4.82 2.51 -12.21
C TRP A 230 -6.24 2.11 -12.60
N TYR A 231 -7.09 3.05 -12.93
CA TYR A 231 -8.47 2.69 -13.30
C TYR A 231 -8.55 1.93 -14.62
N ARG A 232 -7.58 2.08 -15.52
CA ARG A 232 -7.43 1.19 -16.69
C ARG A 232 -7.06 -0.25 -16.25
N VAL A 233 -6.22 -0.42 -15.23
CA VAL A 233 -5.94 -1.73 -14.62
C VAL A 233 -7.22 -2.33 -14.04
N VAL A 234 -7.99 -1.54 -13.32
CA VAL A 234 -9.27 -1.99 -12.71
C VAL A 234 -10.26 -2.43 -13.78
N ASP A 235 -10.42 -1.66 -14.86
CA ASP A 235 -11.30 -2.04 -15.96
C ASP A 235 -10.86 -3.35 -16.61
N TYR A 236 -9.56 -3.50 -16.85
CA TYR A 236 -8.98 -4.73 -17.42
C TYR A 236 -9.18 -5.94 -16.50
N PHE A 237 -9.01 -5.75 -15.21
CA PHE A 237 -9.20 -6.78 -14.19
C PHE A 237 -10.67 -7.24 -14.08
N PHE A 238 -11.63 -6.32 -14.25
CA PHE A 238 -13.06 -6.64 -14.16
C PHE A 238 -13.70 -7.07 -15.48
N ASP A 239 -13.01 -6.93 -16.61
CA ASP A 239 -13.49 -7.44 -17.91
C ASP A 239 -13.31 -8.97 -17.96
N PRO A 240 -14.40 -9.75 -18.14
CA PRO A 240 -14.30 -11.20 -18.24
C PRO A 240 -13.35 -11.70 -19.35
N ALA A 241 -13.12 -10.91 -20.39
CA ALA A 241 -12.24 -11.30 -21.50
C ALA A 241 -10.74 -11.19 -21.14
N THR A 242 -10.38 -10.37 -20.16
CA THR A 242 -8.99 -10.08 -19.78
C THR A 242 -8.62 -10.47 -18.35
N ARG A 243 -9.63 -10.82 -17.53
CA ARG A 243 -9.43 -11.18 -16.11
C ARG A 243 -8.40 -12.31 -15.89
N GLU A 244 -8.45 -13.38 -16.70
CA GLU A 244 -7.51 -14.49 -16.57
C GLU A 244 -6.08 -14.04 -16.83
N ASP A 245 -5.86 -13.19 -17.82
CA ASP A 245 -4.55 -12.62 -18.13
C ASP A 245 -4.07 -11.69 -17.00
N ALA A 246 -4.94 -10.83 -16.47
CA ALA A 246 -4.60 -9.99 -15.32
C ALA A 246 -4.14 -10.82 -14.11
N ILE A 247 -4.90 -11.87 -13.75
CA ILE A 247 -4.56 -12.78 -12.65
C ILE A 247 -3.22 -13.50 -12.92
N ALA A 248 -2.98 -13.94 -14.16
CA ALA A 248 -1.73 -14.60 -14.52
C ALA A 248 -0.52 -13.68 -14.37
N ILE A 249 -0.63 -12.41 -14.77
CA ILE A 249 0.42 -11.40 -14.59
C ILE A 249 0.68 -11.18 -13.09
N MET A 250 -0.36 -10.94 -12.31
CA MET A 250 -0.26 -10.70 -10.86
C MET A 250 0.38 -11.91 -10.15
N ALA A 251 -0.08 -13.12 -10.45
CA ALA A 251 0.43 -14.36 -9.88
C ALA A 251 1.92 -14.59 -10.19
N SER A 252 2.34 -14.25 -11.41
CA SER A 252 3.75 -14.36 -11.84
C SER A 252 4.67 -13.49 -11.00
N ARG A 253 4.21 -12.32 -10.53
CA ARG A 253 5.03 -11.41 -9.72
C ARG A 253 5.41 -12.00 -8.37
N VAL A 254 4.55 -12.83 -7.80
CA VAL A 254 4.74 -13.45 -6.48
C VAL A 254 5.06 -14.95 -6.58
N ASP A 255 5.40 -15.44 -7.77
CA ASP A 255 5.79 -16.82 -8.07
C ASP A 255 4.74 -17.87 -7.60
N LEU A 256 3.45 -17.58 -7.85
CA LEU A 256 2.34 -18.46 -7.50
C LEU A 256 1.57 -18.94 -8.74
N PRO A 257 0.94 -20.14 -8.66
CA PRO A 257 0.00 -20.56 -9.70
C PRO A 257 -1.19 -19.60 -9.81
N PRO A 258 -1.62 -19.21 -11.03
CA PRO A 258 -2.77 -18.29 -11.20
C PRO A 258 -4.06 -18.76 -10.51
N ALA A 259 -4.32 -20.07 -10.48
CA ALA A 259 -5.50 -20.62 -9.83
C ALA A 259 -5.49 -20.45 -8.29
N GLU A 260 -4.30 -20.50 -7.68
CA GLU A 260 -4.13 -20.22 -6.26
C GLU A 260 -4.28 -18.73 -5.98
N TYR A 261 -3.59 -17.89 -6.77
CA TYR A 261 -3.64 -16.45 -6.64
C TYR A 261 -5.05 -15.87 -6.82
N ALA A 262 -5.85 -16.46 -7.70
CA ALA A 262 -7.25 -16.06 -7.89
C ALA A 262 -8.07 -16.08 -6.59
N THR A 263 -7.75 -16.98 -5.65
CA THR A 263 -8.42 -17.04 -4.34
C THR A 263 -8.10 -15.86 -3.44
N PHE A 264 -6.92 -15.24 -3.59
CA PHE A 264 -6.53 -14.06 -2.82
C PHE A 264 -7.27 -12.81 -3.30
N VAL A 265 -7.55 -12.76 -4.60
CA VAL A 265 -8.30 -11.64 -5.18
C VAL A 265 -9.72 -11.54 -4.62
N ASP A 266 -10.32 -12.67 -4.23
CA ASP A 266 -11.67 -12.70 -3.65
C ASP A 266 -11.72 -12.02 -2.25
N GLY A 267 -10.59 -12.01 -1.52
CA GLY A 267 -10.43 -11.34 -0.24
C GLY A 267 -9.88 -9.90 -0.35
N THR A 268 -9.70 -9.40 -1.59
CA THR A 268 -9.24 -8.05 -1.88
C THR A 268 -10.33 -7.31 -2.65
N ARG A 269 -10.94 -6.31 -2.03
CA ARG A 269 -12.02 -5.56 -2.67
C ARG A 269 -11.45 -4.42 -3.51
N ILE A 270 -10.95 -4.72 -4.72
CA ILE A 270 -10.50 -3.72 -5.70
C ILE A 270 -11.69 -2.83 -6.09
N LEU A 271 -11.50 -1.51 -6.11
CA LEU A 271 -12.57 -0.54 -6.28
C LEU A 271 -12.62 -0.01 -7.71
N LYS A 272 -13.79 -0.11 -8.34
CA LYS A 272 -14.07 0.62 -9.57
C LYS A 272 -14.13 2.12 -9.31
N LEU A 273 -13.90 2.94 -10.33
CA LEU A 273 -13.86 4.40 -10.20
C LEU A 273 -15.08 4.98 -9.46
N ASP A 274 -16.29 4.56 -9.83
CA ASP A 274 -17.51 5.08 -9.20
C ASP A 274 -17.64 4.65 -7.73
N GLU A 275 -17.17 3.47 -7.39
CA GLU A 275 -17.11 2.98 -6.00
C GLU A 275 -16.06 3.78 -5.21
N ALA A 276 -14.85 3.94 -5.76
CA ALA A 276 -13.77 4.69 -5.13
C ALA A 276 -14.17 6.14 -4.84
N LYS A 277 -14.90 6.80 -5.75
CA LYS A 277 -15.45 8.15 -5.52
C LYS A 277 -16.29 8.22 -4.24
N ALA A 278 -17.13 7.22 -4.00
CA ALA A 278 -17.98 7.17 -2.80
C ALA A 278 -17.18 7.03 -1.49
N TYR A 279 -16.04 6.34 -1.53
CA TYR A 279 -15.15 6.19 -0.37
C TYR A 279 -14.33 7.45 -0.07
N PHE A 280 -14.17 8.36 -1.03
CA PHE A 280 -13.60 9.69 -0.83
C PHE A 280 -14.62 10.72 -0.29
N GLU A 281 -15.90 10.39 -0.17
CA GLU A 281 -16.84 11.27 0.52
C GLU A 281 -16.50 11.33 2.00
N LYS A 282 -16.49 12.54 2.56
CA LYS A 282 -16.18 12.75 3.98
C LYS A 282 -17.36 12.32 4.85
N LYS A 283 -17.24 11.15 5.46
CA LYS A 283 -18.24 10.51 6.32
C LYS A 283 -17.55 9.86 7.51
N ASP A 284 -18.28 9.66 8.60
CA ASP A 284 -17.83 8.84 9.72
C ASP A 284 -17.92 7.34 9.40
N GLY A 285 -17.12 6.54 10.11
CA GLY A 285 -17.14 5.07 10.04
C GLY A 285 -16.38 4.49 8.86
N PHE A 286 -16.45 3.18 8.72
CA PHE A 286 -15.64 2.41 7.77
C PHE A 286 -16.03 2.56 6.29
N GLY A 287 -17.18 3.15 5.99
CA GLY A 287 -17.64 3.42 4.62
C GLY A 287 -16.99 4.65 3.96
N SER A 288 -15.91 5.17 4.52
CA SER A 288 -15.18 6.34 4.03
C SER A 288 -13.71 6.25 4.43
N LEU A 289 -12.83 6.65 3.52
CA LEU A 289 -11.39 6.77 3.83
C LEU A 289 -11.14 7.73 5.00
N PHE A 290 -11.87 8.85 5.06
CA PHE A 290 -11.75 9.80 6.17
C PHE A 290 -12.18 9.20 7.50
N GLY A 291 -13.34 8.52 7.51
CA GLY A 291 -13.88 7.90 8.72
C GLY A 291 -13.02 6.75 9.22
N SER A 292 -12.58 5.86 8.32
CA SER A 292 -11.66 4.77 8.64
C SER A 292 -10.32 5.31 9.18
N SER A 293 -9.74 6.32 8.51
CA SER A 293 -8.49 6.94 8.98
C SER A 293 -8.65 7.61 10.35
N ALA A 294 -9.80 8.27 10.63
CA ALA A 294 -10.06 8.85 11.94
C ALA A 294 -10.22 7.77 13.04
N ILE A 295 -10.76 6.60 12.69
CA ILE A 295 -10.83 5.45 13.61
C ILE A 295 -9.43 4.90 13.87
N SER A 296 -8.61 4.73 12.81
CA SER A 296 -7.22 4.30 12.94
C SER A 296 -6.37 5.28 13.75
N ASP A 297 -6.56 6.60 13.57
CA ASP A 297 -5.89 7.63 14.38
C ASP A 297 -6.20 7.49 15.87
N ARG A 298 -7.48 7.38 16.20
CA ARG A 298 -7.91 7.18 17.61
C ARG A 298 -7.34 5.90 18.19
N PHE A 299 -7.40 4.81 17.42
CA PHE A 299 -6.86 3.53 17.81
C PHE A 299 -5.36 3.62 18.09
N ASN A 300 -4.59 4.27 17.23
CA ASN A 300 -3.15 4.44 17.39
C ASN A 300 -2.82 5.28 18.65
N LEU A 301 -3.63 6.30 18.95
CA LEU A 301 -3.50 7.09 20.17
C LEU A 301 -3.82 6.28 21.41
N ASP A 302 -4.93 5.53 21.42
CA ASP A 302 -5.39 4.72 22.55
C ASP A 302 -4.39 3.59 22.90
N ASN A 303 -3.68 3.09 21.90
CA ASN A 303 -2.66 2.04 22.05
C ASN A 303 -1.22 2.59 22.07
N ALA A 304 -1.05 3.90 22.18
CA ALA A 304 0.26 4.58 22.28
C ALA A 304 1.24 4.26 21.12
N VAL A 305 0.73 3.96 19.92
CA VAL A 305 1.54 3.84 18.70
C VAL A 305 2.19 5.20 18.39
N TYR A 306 1.45 6.28 18.59
CA TYR A 306 1.95 7.65 18.66
C TYR A 306 1.13 8.47 19.66
N THR A 307 1.58 9.71 19.97
CA THR A 307 1.02 10.49 21.08
C THR A 307 0.26 11.74 20.65
N GLU A 308 0.30 12.11 19.37
CA GLU A 308 -0.35 13.31 18.85
C GLU A 308 -1.34 12.94 17.74
N ALA A 309 -2.58 13.42 17.83
CA ALA A 309 -3.62 13.19 16.84
C ALA A 309 -3.22 13.75 15.46
N GLN A 310 -3.51 13.00 14.41
CA GLN A 310 -3.21 13.39 13.06
C GLN A 310 -4.38 14.19 12.46
N ASP A 311 -4.07 15.23 11.71
CA ASP A 311 -5.06 15.98 10.93
C ASP A 311 -5.39 15.22 9.64
N ILE A 312 -6.42 14.37 9.70
CA ILE A 312 -6.82 13.46 8.61
C ILE A 312 -7.07 14.21 7.29
N ASP A 313 -7.65 15.41 7.36
CA ASP A 313 -7.94 16.21 6.16
C ASP A 313 -6.65 16.54 5.37
N SER A 314 -5.54 16.63 6.06
CA SER A 314 -4.24 16.92 5.46
C SER A 314 -3.55 15.69 4.86
N TYR A 315 -4.08 14.49 5.08
CA TYR A 315 -3.58 13.23 4.52
C TYR A 315 -4.36 12.76 3.29
N VAL A 316 -5.45 13.41 2.90
CA VAL A 316 -6.31 12.94 1.80
C VAL A 316 -6.47 14.01 0.73
N ASP A 317 -6.13 13.69 -0.50
CA ASP A 317 -6.46 14.50 -1.67
C ASP A 317 -7.34 13.71 -2.64
N SER A 318 -8.64 13.86 -2.50
CA SER A 318 -9.65 13.20 -3.33
C SER A 318 -9.79 13.83 -4.74
N SER A 319 -9.21 15.01 -4.97
CA SER A 319 -9.53 15.83 -6.14
C SER A 319 -9.10 15.19 -7.47
N ILE A 320 -8.08 14.32 -7.47
CA ILE A 320 -7.67 13.59 -8.67
C ILE A 320 -8.75 12.58 -9.04
N THR A 321 -9.12 11.67 -8.11
CA THR A 321 -10.15 10.64 -8.36
C THR A 321 -11.52 11.26 -8.63
N LEU A 322 -11.92 12.30 -7.90
CA LEU A 322 -13.22 12.96 -8.10
C LEU A 322 -13.27 13.76 -9.41
N GLY A 323 -12.13 14.15 -9.98
CA GLY A 323 -12.03 14.88 -11.23
C GLY A 323 -12.08 14.00 -12.49
N MET A 324 -12.12 12.68 -12.35
CA MET A 324 -12.28 11.72 -13.44
C MET A 324 -13.76 11.44 -13.70
#